data_8fc1dab73b2bb06cc251784383bc6fc5
#
_entry.id   8fc1dab73b2bb06cc251784383bc6fc5
#
_cell.length_a   1.000
_cell.length_b   1.000
_cell.length_c   1.000
_cell.angle_alpha   90.00
_cell.angle_beta   90.00
_cell.angle_gamma   90.00
#
_symmetry.space_group_name_H-M   'P 1'
#
loop_
_entity.id
_entity.type
_entity.pdbx_description
1 polymer ?
#
loop_
_entity_poly.entity_id
_entity_poly.type
_entity_poly.pdbx_seq_one_letter_code
_entity_poly.pdbx_strand_id
1 'polypeptide(L)'
;MKTLRITGVPEHFNFPFRLLFEQQPFLSQGIKIDWKEESRGSGQMNLDLRNGDTDVAILLTESFLKDFEARNPSKMIGFHVTSPLVWGIHVGQNSGVSSLSELEEKKILVSRMGSGSHLMAMVLAKRENWDSSSLTYELVGNMEGAE
;
A
#
# COMPACT_ATOMS: atom_id res chain seq x y z
N MET A 1 -13.29 0.15 28.96
CA MET A 1 -12.11 0.51 28.18
C MET A 1 -12.41 0.20 26.72
N LYS A 2 -12.24 1.17 25.83
CA LYS A 2 -12.47 1.02 24.40
C LYS A 2 -11.13 0.74 23.71
N THR A 3 -11.08 -0.26 22.82
CA THR A 3 -9.89 -0.50 21.98
C THR A 3 -10.06 0.22 20.66
N LEU A 4 -9.04 0.98 20.24
CA LEU A 4 -8.92 1.58 18.92
C LEU A 4 -7.89 0.76 18.14
N ARG A 5 -8.37 0.02 17.13
CA ARG A 5 -7.55 -0.83 16.28
C ARG A 5 -7.06 -0.02 15.07
N ILE A 6 -5.75 0.09 14.94
CA ILE A 6 -5.10 0.84 13.87
C ILE A 6 -4.24 -0.12 13.06
N THR A 7 -4.37 -0.09 11.74
CA THR A 7 -3.62 -0.98 10.85
C THR A 7 -2.84 -0.17 9.82
N GLY A 8 -1.62 -0.56 9.54
CA GLY A 8 -0.77 0.02 8.50
C GLY A 8 0.24 -0.99 7.96
N VAL A 9 0.89 -0.66 6.85
CA VAL A 9 1.98 -1.47 6.30
C VAL A 9 3.22 -1.41 7.20
N PRO A 10 4.10 -2.43 7.18
CA PRO A 10 5.34 -2.47 7.98
C PRO A 10 6.42 -1.53 7.42
N GLU A 11 6.10 -0.24 7.30
CA GLU A 11 6.96 0.79 6.74
C GLU A 11 7.42 1.78 7.82
N HIS A 12 8.58 2.39 7.62
CA HIS A 12 9.22 3.27 8.59
C HIS A 12 8.37 4.50 8.98
N PHE A 13 7.58 5.04 8.05
CA PHE A 13 6.70 6.18 8.32
C PHE A 13 5.56 5.84 9.29
N ASN A 14 5.28 4.58 9.54
CA ASN A 14 4.30 4.12 10.54
C ASN A 14 4.90 3.97 11.95
N PHE A 15 6.17 4.27 12.14
CA PHE A 15 6.82 4.22 13.45
C PHE A 15 6.07 5.00 14.56
N PRO A 16 5.48 6.19 14.31
CA PRO A 16 4.70 6.88 15.34
C PRO A 16 3.54 6.06 15.88
N PHE A 17 2.90 5.21 15.09
CA PHE A 17 1.80 4.33 15.55
C PHE A 17 2.31 3.17 16.40
N ARG A 18 3.51 2.65 16.11
CA ARG A 18 4.18 1.68 16.99
C ARG A 18 4.48 2.29 18.36
N LEU A 19 4.96 3.52 18.40
CA LEU A 19 5.19 4.25 19.66
C LEU A 19 3.87 4.47 20.42
N LEU A 20 2.78 4.83 19.74
CA LEU A 20 1.47 4.96 20.37
C LEU A 20 0.99 3.63 20.99
N PHE A 21 1.23 2.52 20.32
CA PHE A 21 0.92 1.19 20.85
C PHE A 21 1.77 0.84 22.08
N GLU A 22 3.07 1.13 22.05
CA GLU A 22 3.97 0.85 23.16
C GLU A 22 3.69 1.74 24.39
N GLN A 23 3.47 3.03 24.17
CA GLN A 23 3.34 4.04 25.23
C GLN A 23 1.91 4.14 25.78
N GLN A 24 0.91 3.74 25.02
CA GLN A 24 -0.49 3.77 25.42
C GLN A 24 -0.93 5.11 26.06
N PRO A 25 -0.70 6.27 25.44
CA PRO A 25 -0.88 7.57 26.09
C PRO A 25 -2.34 7.89 26.44
N PHE A 26 -3.30 7.13 25.91
CA PHE A 26 -4.74 7.36 26.12
C PHE A 26 -5.39 6.38 27.10
N LEU A 27 -4.62 5.51 27.76
CA LEU A 27 -5.15 4.55 28.74
C LEU A 27 -5.90 5.23 29.89
N SER A 28 -5.42 6.36 30.39
CA SER A 28 -6.08 7.15 31.45
C SER A 28 -7.44 7.71 31.03
N GLN A 29 -7.67 7.81 29.69
CA GLN A 29 -8.94 8.23 29.10
C GLN A 29 -9.84 7.03 28.73
N GLY A 30 -9.45 5.83 29.11
CA GLY A 30 -10.20 4.60 28.86
C GLY A 30 -10.06 4.07 27.42
N ILE A 31 -9.05 4.55 26.65
CA ILE A 31 -8.78 4.13 25.27
C ILE A 31 -7.47 3.37 25.24
N LYS A 32 -7.53 2.13 24.74
CA LYS A 32 -6.37 1.30 24.46
C LYS A 32 -6.09 1.36 22.94
N ILE A 33 -4.85 1.62 22.57
CA ILE A 33 -4.40 1.54 21.18
C ILE A 33 -3.96 0.10 20.88
N ASP A 34 -4.43 -0.43 19.77
CA ASP A 34 -3.99 -1.70 19.19
C ASP A 34 -3.43 -1.44 17.80
N TRP A 35 -2.18 -1.80 17.55
CA TRP A 35 -1.49 -1.63 16.29
C TRP A 35 -1.24 -2.97 15.61
N LYS A 36 -1.68 -3.09 14.36
CA LYS A 36 -1.46 -4.28 13.53
C LYS A 36 -0.71 -3.90 12.26
N GLU A 37 0.33 -4.65 11.95
CA GLU A 37 1.01 -4.56 10.64
C GLU A 37 0.32 -5.46 9.62
N GLU A 38 -0.01 -4.88 8.47
CA GLU A 38 -0.66 -5.58 7.37
C GLU A 38 0.23 -5.54 6.13
N SER A 39 1.07 -6.56 5.98
CA SER A 39 2.03 -6.68 4.87
C SER A 39 1.36 -6.84 3.50
N ARG A 40 0.11 -7.30 3.46
CA ARG A 40 -0.68 -7.39 2.22
C ARG A 40 -1.11 -6.01 1.69
N GLY A 41 -0.91 -4.93 2.47
CA GLY A 41 -1.05 -3.53 2.07
C GLY A 41 -2.49 -3.05 1.91
N SER A 42 -2.65 -1.93 1.20
CA SER A 42 -3.88 -1.12 1.17
C SER A 42 -5.13 -1.87 0.74
N GLY A 43 -5.03 -2.81 -0.19
CA GLY A 43 -6.19 -3.59 -0.62
C GLY A 43 -6.77 -4.45 0.51
N GLN A 44 -5.93 -5.09 1.32
CA GLN A 44 -6.39 -5.86 2.47
C GLN A 44 -6.94 -4.94 3.57
N MET A 45 -6.28 -3.82 3.83
CA MET A 45 -6.75 -2.84 4.81
C MET A 45 -8.12 -2.25 4.47
N ASN A 46 -8.43 -2.06 3.18
CA ASN A 46 -9.76 -1.69 2.73
C ASN A 46 -10.81 -2.77 3.07
N LEU A 47 -10.48 -4.05 2.92
CA LEU A 47 -11.35 -5.16 3.33
C LEU A 47 -11.52 -5.19 4.86
N ASP A 48 -10.43 -5.03 5.61
CA ASP A 48 -10.47 -5.01 7.07
C ASP A 48 -11.36 -3.86 7.60
N LEU A 49 -11.33 -2.68 6.95
CA LEU A 49 -12.24 -1.57 7.26
C LEU A 49 -13.70 -1.93 6.96
N ARG A 50 -13.98 -2.54 5.80
CA ARG A 50 -15.35 -2.97 5.42
C ARG A 50 -15.93 -3.99 6.38
N ASN A 51 -15.10 -4.91 6.83
CA ASN A 51 -15.49 -5.99 7.72
C ASN A 51 -15.59 -5.55 9.19
N GLY A 52 -15.06 -4.36 9.52
CA GLY A 52 -14.94 -3.90 10.90
C GLY A 52 -13.84 -4.61 11.68
N ASP A 53 -12.83 -5.18 10.99
CA ASP A 53 -11.67 -5.83 11.61
C ASP A 53 -10.64 -4.81 12.10
N THR A 54 -10.67 -3.59 11.55
CA THR A 54 -9.89 -2.43 11.98
C THR A 54 -10.78 -1.19 12.04
N ASP A 55 -10.45 -0.24 12.92
CA ASP A 55 -11.18 1.01 13.09
C ASP A 55 -10.56 2.14 12.27
N VAL A 56 -9.22 2.11 12.11
CA VAL A 56 -8.42 3.08 11.34
C VAL A 56 -7.39 2.33 10.51
N ALA A 57 -7.18 2.77 9.27
CA ALA A 57 -6.14 2.24 8.42
C ALA A 57 -5.28 3.35 7.82
N ILE A 58 -3.96 3.13 7.81
CA ILE A 58 -2.99 3.98 7.14
C ILE A 58 -2.68 3.34 5.79
N LEU A 59 -3.28 3.87 4.74
CA LEU A 59 -3.24 3.27 3.41
C LEU A 59 -3.02 4.31 2.32
N LEU A 60 -2.71 3.85 1.12
CA LEU A 60 -2.49 4.72 -0.03
C LEU A 60 -3.78 5.43 -0.44
N THR A 61 -3.68 6.74 -0.69
CA THR A 61 -4.81 7.59 -1.08
C THR A 61 -5.53 7.06 -2.32
N GLU A 62 -4.79 6.66 -3.35
CA GLU A 62 -5.35 6.10 -4.58
C GLU A 62 -6.09 4.78 -4.35
N SER A 63 -5.59 3.95 -3.44
CA SER A 63 -6.27 2.71 -3.06
C SER A 63 -7.56 2.97 -2.31
N PHE A 64 -7.57 3.98 -1.41
CA PHE A 64 -8.78 4.43 -0.73
C PHE A 64 -9.80 4.96 -1.74
N LEU A 65 -9.41 5.85 -2.66
CA LEU A 65 -10.32 6.44 -3.64
C LEU A 65 -10.96 5.38 -4.54
N LYS A 66 -10.18 4.43 -5.03
CA LYS A 66 -10.69 3.31 -5.82
C LYS A 66 -11.73 2.47 -5.06
N ASP A 67 -11.46 2.21 -3.78
CA ASP A 67 -12.36 1.40 -2.96
C ASP A 67 -13.59 2.20 -2.50
N PHE A 68 -13.45 3.51 -2.33
CA PHE A 68 -14.56 4.44 -2.06
C PHE A 68 -15.56 4.48 -3.22
N GLU A 69 -15.10 4.51 -4.48
CA GLU A 69 -15.95 4.37 -5.66
C GLU A 69 -16.74 3.04 -5.65
N ALA A 70 -16.14 1.98 -5.12
CA ALA A 70 -16.77 0.70 -4.89
C ALA A 70 -17.66 0.65 -3.62
N ARG A 71 -18.05 1.83 -3.09
CA ARG A 71 -18.94 2.04 -1.93
C ARG A 71 -18.39 1.52 -0.60
N ASN A 72 -17.09 1.67 -0.35
CA ASN A 72 -16.54 1.48 0.99
C ASN A 72 -17.16 2.53 1.94
N PRO A 73 -17.72 2.14 3.09
CA PRO A 73 -18.35 3.06 4.03
C PRO A 73 -17.36 3.91 4.82
N SER A 74 -16.06 3.69 4.66
CA SER A 74 -15.01 4.39 5.38
C SER A 74 -14.92 5.86 4.98
N LYS A 75 -14.30 6.67 5.84
CA LYS A 75 -14.07 8.10 5.60
C LYS A 75 -12.59 8.40 5.72
N MET A 76 -12.08 9.23 4.83
CA MET A 76 -10.76 9.82 4.99
C MET A 76 -10.82 10.87 6.11
N ILE A 77 -10.00 10.74 7.13
CA ILE A 77 -9.95 11.65 8.28
C ILE A 77 -8.72 12.56 8.27
N GLY A 78 -7.74 12.29 7.41
CA GLY A 78 -6.54 13.11 7.29
C GLY A 78 -5.46 12.44 6.45
N PHE A 79 -4.35 13.15 6.30
CA PHE A 79 -3.13 12.65 5.68
C PHE A 79 -2.07 12.41 6.75
N HIS A 80 -1.49 11.22 6.75
CA HIS A 80 -0.37 10.89 7.63
C HIS A 80 0.97 11.33 7.01
N VAL A 81 1.11 11.13 5.69
CA VAL A 81 2.25 11.59 4.91
C VAL A 81 1.74 12.58 3.86
N THR A 82 2.29 13.80 3.86
CA THR A 82 1.87 14.88 2.96
C THR A 82 2.78 15.07 1.75
N SER A 83 3.97 14.47 1.78
CA SER A 83 4.87 14.45 0.62
C SER A 83 4.42 13.42 -0.42
N PRO A 84 4.58 13.69 -1.72
CA PRO A 84 4.34 12.67 -2.74
C PRO A 84 5.27 11.47 -2.55
N LEU A 85 4.75 10.27 -2.82
CA LEU A 85 5.59 9.07 -2.91
C LEU A 85 6.46 9.13 -4.16
N VAL A 86 7.75 8.88 -3.99
CA VAL A 86 8.69 8.72 -5.10
C VAL A 86 8.80 7.22 -5.38
N TRP A 87 8.31 6.81 -6.54
CA TRP A 87 8.36 5.41 -6.97
C TRP A 87 9.62 5.16 -7.79
N GLY A 88 10.48 4.26 -7.30
CA GLY A 88 11.61 3.75 -8.04
C GLY A 88 11.21 2.57 -8.93
N ILE A 89 11.85 2.46 -10.10
CA ILE A 89 11.79 1.30 -10.95
C ILE A 89 13.11 0.55 -10.79
N HIS A 90 13.03 -0.68 -10.33
CA HIS A 90 14.19 -1.52 -10.05
C HIS A 90 14.22 -2.67 -11.05
N VAL A 91 15.40 -2.99 -11.53
CA VAL A 91 15.65 -4.13 -12.41
C VAL A 91 16.76 -5.00 -11.83
N GLY A 92 16.71 -6.29 -12.08
CA GLY A 92 17.78 -7.19 -11.65
C GLY A 92 19.12 -6.78 -12.28
N GLN A 93 20.21 -6.89 -11.54
CA GLN A 93 21.56 -6.49 -11.99
C GLN A 93 21.95 -7.17 -13.32
N ASN A 94 21.50 -8.40 -13.54
CA ASN A 94 21.82 -9.21 -14.71
C ASN A 94 20.70 -9.19 -15.77
N SER A 95 19.70 -8.29 -15.66
CA SER A 95 18.55 -8.25 -16.57
C SER A 95 18.90 -7.75 -17.98
N GLY A 96 20.02 -7.04 -18.12
CA GLY A 96 20.41 -6.38 -19.37
C GLY A 96 19.58 -5.13 -19.69
N VAL A 97 18.61 -4.76 -18.84
CA VAL A 97 17.76 -3.58 -19.02
C VAL A 97 18.53 -2.33 -18.58
N SER A 98 18.65 -1.35 -19.45
CA SER A 98 19.36 -0.10 -19.21
C SER A 98 18.50 1.16 -19.40
N SER A 99 17.32 1.02 -20.00
CA SER A 99 16.40 2.12 -20.27
C SER A 99 14.94 1.74 -20.06
N LEU A 100 14.08 2.77 -19.90
CA LEU A 100 12.64 2.56 -19.73
C LEU A 100 11.99 1.90 -20.96
N SER A 101 12.43 2.24 -22.16
CA SER A 101 11.88 1.69 -23.40
C SER A 101 12.07 0.16 -23.54
N GLU A 102 13.06 -0.39 -22.84
CA GLU A 102 13.30 -1.84 -22.84
C GLU A 102 12.38 -2.60 -21.88
N LEU A 103 11.57 -1.89 -21.10
CA LEU A 103 10.65 -2.50 -20.12
C LEU A 103 9.28 -2.86 -20.71
N GLU A 104 8.89 -2.32 -21.87
CA GLU A 104 7.56 -2.50 -22.43
C GLU A 104 7.16 -3.97 -22.60
N GLU A 105 8.11 -4.79 -23.04
CA GLU A 105 7.90 -6.24 -23.27
C GLU A 105 8.33 -7.11 -22.09
N LYS A 106 8.70 -6.50 -20.96
CA LYS A 106 9.20 -7.24 -19.80
C LYS A 106 8.07 -7.55 -18.84
N LYS A 107 8.25 -8.64 -18.10
CA LYS A 107 7.38 -8.98 -16.99
C LYS A 107 7.61 -8.01 -15.83
N ILE A 108 6.53 -7.45 -15.30
CA ILE A 108 6.57 -6.52 -14.18
C ILE A 108 6.23 -7.25 -12.88
N LEU A 109 7.14 -7.18 -11.91
CA LEU A 109 6.93 -7.75 -10.59
C LEU A 109 6.07 -6.82 -9.76
N VAL A 110 4.97 -7.33 -9.23
CA VAL A 110 4.04 -6.58 -8.38
C VAL A 110 3.71 -7.40 -7.13
N SER A 111 3.45 -6.74 -6.01
CA SER A 111 3.14 -7.46 -4.77
C SER A 111 1.84 -8.28 -4.90
N ARG A 112 0.82 -7.74 -5.56
CA ARG A 112 -0.44 -8.40 -5.92
C ARG A 112 -1.24 -7.57 -6.90
N MET A 113 -2.23 -8.15 -7.54
CA MET A 113 -3.18 -7.40 -8.36
C MET A 113 -3.95 -6.38 -7.50
N GLY A 114 -4.11 -5.16 -8.02
CA GLY A 114 -4.76 -4.05 -7.31
C GLY A 114 -3.91 -3.36 -6.24
N SER A 115 -2.64 -3.76 -6.06
CA SER A 115 -1.70 -3.07 -5.16
C SER A 115 -1.21 -1.74 -5.74
N GLY A 116 -0.51 -0.95 -4.91
CA GLY A 116 0.16 0.28 -5.37
C GLY A 116 1.17 0.01 -6.49
N SER A 117 1.98 -1.05 -6.38
CA SER A 117 2.95 -1.44 -7.43
C SER A 117 2.25 -1.80 -8.75
N HIS A 118 1.13 -2.51 -8.71
CA HIS A 118 0.34 -2.81 -9.90
C HIS A 118 -0.24 -1.53 -10.52
N LEU A 119 -0.83 -0.64 -9.71
CA LEU A 119 -1.37 0.62 -10.18
C LEU A 119 -0.29 1.49 -10.82
N MET A 120 0.89 1.59 -10.19
CA MET A 120 1.99 2.40 -10.71
C MET A 120 2.60 1.83 -11.99
N ALA A 121 2.58 0.52 -12.17
CA ALA A 121 2.94 -0.10 -13.45
C ALA A 121 1.98 0.33 -14.59
N MET A 122 0.68 0.39 -14.31
CA MET A 122 -0.31 0.88 -15.28
C MET A 122 -0.14 2.39 -15.56
N VAL A 123 0.19 3.18 -14.52
CA VAL A 123 0.48 4.62 -14.68
C VAL A 123 1.73 4.83 -15.54
N LEU A 124 2.78 4.02 -15.32
CA LEU A 124 3.99 4.04 -16.15
C LEU A 124 3.66 3.73 -17.61
N ALA A 125 2.96 2.64 -17.88
CA ALA A 125 2.56 2.26 -19.22
C ALA A 125 1.77 3.37 -19.93
N LYS A 126 0.82 3.99 -19.23
CA LYS A 126 0.07 5.13 -19.77
C LYS A 126 0.95 6.33 -20.08
N ARG A 127 1.93 6.63 -19.22
CA ARG A 127 2.86 7.73 -19.38
C ARG A 127 3.78 7.52 -20.58
N GLU A 128 4.27 6.31 -20.76
CA GLU A 128 5.18 5.93 -21.85
C GLU A 128 4.43 5.56 -23.14
N ASN A 129 3.09 5.63 -23.16
CA ASN A 129 2.20 5.25 -24.26
C ASN A 129 2.31 3.77 -24.66
N TRP A 130 2.61 2.89 -23.71
CA TRP A 130 2.59 1.44 -23.94
C TRP A 130 1.16 0.92 -24.00
N ASP A 131 0.97 -0.20 -24.70
CA ASP A 131 -0.30 -0.92 -24.65
C ASP A 131 -0.45 -1.61 -23.29
N SER A 132 -1.32 -1.05 -22.42
CA SER A 132 -1.56 -1.62 -21.10
C SER A 132 -2.14 -3.03 -21.12
N SER A 133 -2.73 -3.46 -22.25
CA SER A 133 -3.27 -4.82 -22.41
C SER A 133 -2.17 -5.86 -22.67
N SER A 134 -1.00 -5.44 -23.13
CA SER A 134 0.16 -6.30 -23.35
C SER A 134 1.01 -6.54 -22.11
N LEU A 135 0.79 -5.76 -21.03
CA LEU A 135 1.57 -5.88 -19.81
C LEU A 135 1.38 -7.25 -19.14
N THR A 136 2.48 -7.87 -18.82
CA THR A 136 2.51 -9.12 -18.07
C THR A 136 3.02 -8.90 -16.65
N TYR A 137 2.36 -9.56 -15.68
CA TYR A 137 2.69 -9.38 -14.26
C TYR A 137 3.10 -10.71 -13.63
N GLU A 138 4.01 -10.61 -12.67
CA GLU A 138 4.31 -11.69 -11.75
C GLU A 138 4.03 -11.23 -10.32
N LEU A 139 3.30 -12.04 -9.57
CA LEU A 139 2.90 -11.73 -8.20
C LEU A 139 3.96 -12.25 -7.24
N VAL A 140 4.68 -11.35 -6.60
CA VAL A 140 5.82 -11.69 -5.72
C VAL A 140 5.53 -11.52 -4.23
N GLY A 141 4.37 -10.95 -3.89
CA GLY A 141 3.94 -10.75 -2.51
C GLY A 141 4.67 -9.62 -1.78
N ASN A 142 5.97 -9.76 -1.59
CA ASN A 142 6.83 -8.81 -0.87
C ASN A 142 8.20 -8.65 -1.57
N MET A 143 9.11 -7.92 -0.94
CA MET A 143 10.46 -7.69 -1.49
C MET A 143 11.27 -8.98 -1.60
N GLU A 144 11.16 -9.87 -0.62
CA GLU A 144 11.85 -11.15 -0.58
C GLU A 144 11.47 -12.05 -1.77
N GLY A 145 10.20 -11.98 -2.20
CA GLY A 145 9.74 -12.70 -3.40
C GLY A 145 10.15 -12.03 -4.72
N ALA A 146 10.69 -10.81 -4.67
CA ALA A 146 11.15 -10.06 -5.84
C ALA A 146 12.66 -10.22 -6.10
N GLU A 147 13.41 -10.77 -5.16
CA GLU A 147 14.85 -11.08 -5.26
C GLU A 147 15.08 -12.42 -5.97
#